data_9a5c18f865df6013e2f68cbe4bf3ac6e
#
_entry.id   9a5c18f865df6013e2f68cbe4bf3ac6e
#
_cell.length_a   1.000
_cell.length_b   1.000
_cell.length_c   1.000
_cell.angle_alpha   90.00
_cell.angle_beta   90.00
_cell.angle_gamma   90.00
#
_symmetry.space_group_name_H-M   'P 1'
#
loop_
_entity.id
_entity.type
_entity.pdbx_description
1 polymer ?
#
loop_
_entity_poly.entity_id
_entity_poly.type
_entity_poly.pdbx_seq_one_letter_code
_entity_poly.pdbx_strand_id
1 'polypeptide(L)'
;MIKHYLKVAFRNLIKYKTQSLVSIIGLAVGFTCFALSVLWIRYEMTYDNFHEGADRIYLAGSSFRLYGDGFTYNSSSFLADYLAKNCPEIEKVCRIFYDWNEKKIKNEDVEFVVRRIEVDSNFISMFNIKVLDGDNHLQLKKDEIAITENKAKRIFGKESPIGKHLILEESNEEKIIIAVVKSWEGHSLFSFDILLPFHDTNPNWGNQRCQTLFRIYPNCDIEALKQRLSEYEVQQDGHKYPNSTLIAPLSTLRSSHPREDVNVKLNHIRLFACISGLVIICGICNYLTMLITRIRMRKRELALRKVNGSSNGGLLTLLLTELVLLLILSSGIGLVLIELILPTFKRLSQIYEGASFFYIEVFVYILSLIAVTVSFASLLIRY
;
A
#
# COMPACT_ATOMS: atom_id res chain seq x y z
N MET A 1 -35.95 11.44 -26.98
CA MET A 1 -35.46 10.16 -27.51
C MET A 1 -34.79 9.32 -26.40
N ILE A 2 -33.86 9.81 -25.59
CA ILE A 2 -33.17 9.05 -24.53
C ILE A 2 -34.15 8.39 -23.54
N LYS A 3 -35.17 9.11 -23.03
CA LYS A 3 -36.18 8.54 -22.12
C LYS A 3 -36.92 7.32 -22.72
N HIS A 4 -37.13 7.33 -24.02
CA HIS A 4 -37.76 6.18 -24.71
C HIS A 4 -36.83 4.97 -24.73
N TYR A 5 -35.53 5.16 -25.08
CA TYR A 5 -34.56 4.07 -25.10
C TYR A 5 -34.36 3.47 -23.71
N LEU A 6 -34.27 4.31 -22.66
CA LEU A 6 -34.18 3.84 -21.27
C LEU A 6 -35.41 3.00 -20.85
N LYS A 7 -36.61 3.46 -21.17
CA LYS A 7 -37.85 2.70 -20.86
C LYS A 7 -37.89 1.35 -21.58
N VAL A 8 -37.44 1.31 -22.84
CA VAL A 8 -37.37 0.05 -23.61
C VAL A 8 -36.27 -0.85 -23.05
N ALA A 9 -35.09 -0.33 -22.73
CA ALA A 9 -33.99 -1.07 -22.14
C ALA A 9 -34.40 -1.72 -20.80
N PHE A 10 -35.03 -0.95 -19.91
CA PHE A 10 -35.50 -1.44 -18.62
C PHE A 10 -36.54 -2.55 -18.76
N ARG A 11 -37.52 -2.37 -19.68
CA ARG A 11 -38.53 -3.40 -19.97
C ARG A 11 -37.89 -4.69 -20.52
N ASN A 12 -36.84 -4.56 -21.31
CA ASN A 12 -36.10 -5.70 -21.85
C ASN A 12 -35.35 -6.47 -20.77
N LEU A 13 -34.72 -5.78 -19.82
CA LEU A 13 -34.06 -6.40 -18.67
C LEU A 13 -35.05 -7.24 -17.84
N ILE A 14 -36.24 -6.72 -17.61
CA ILE A 14 -37.30 -7.44 -16.88
C ILE A 14 -37.84 -8.61 -17.70
N LYS A 15 -38.07 -8.45 -19.01
CA LYS A 15 -38.54 -9.49 -19.90
C LYS A 15 -37.60 -10.71 -19.94
N TYR A 16 -36.30 -10.48 -19.94
CA TYR A 16 -35.26 -11.50 -19.96
C TYR A 16 -34.54 -11.61 -18.60
N LYS A 17 -35.34 -11.67 -17.52
CA LYS A 17 -34.86 -11.55 -16.12
C LYS A 17 -33.72 -12.50 -15.77
N THR A 18 -33.82 -13.79 -16.12
CA THR A 18 -32.80 -14.80 -15.79
C THR A 18 -31.46 -14.47 -16.43
N GLN A 19 -31.44 -14.14 -17.71
CA GLN A 19 -30.20 -13.77 -18.43
C GLN A 19 -29.62 -12.47 -17.91
N SER A 20 -30.49 -11.48 -17.66
CA SER A 20 -30.06 -10.18 -17.11
C SER A 20 -29.45 -10.36 -15.72
N LEU A 21 -30.08 -11.19 -14.87
CA LEU A 21 -29.58 -11.46 -13.51
C LEU A 21 -28.21 -12.15 -13.54
N VAL A 22 -28.03 -13.19 -14.36
CA VAL A 22 -26.74 -13.88 -14.50
C VAL A 22 -25.65 -12.93 -15.00
N SER A 23 -25.95 -12.07 -15.98
CA SER A 23 -25.01 -11.08 -16.49
C SER A 23 -24.67 -10.02 -15.43
N ILE A 24 -25.66 -9.52 -14.68
CA ILE A 24 -25.45 -8.53 -13.62
C ILE A 24 -24.57 -9.11 -12.51
N ILE A 25 -24.85 -10.31 -12.04
CA ILE A 25 -24.06 -10.96 -10.98
C ILE A 25 -22.62 -11.21 -11.47
N GLY A 26 -22.46 -11.80 -12.66
CA GLY A 26 -21.13 -12.08 -13.21
C GLY A 26 -20.28 -10.83 -13.37
N LEU A 27 -20.85 -9.76 -13.92
CA LEU A 27 -20.14 -8.48 -14.06
C LEU A 27 -19.90 -7.80 -12.70
N ALA A 28 -20.83 -7.86 -11.75
CA ALA A 28 -20.65 -7.29 -10.42
C ALA A 28 -19.49 -7.96 -9.69
N VAL A 29 -19.42 -9.30 -9.71
CA VAL A 29 -18.29 -10.04 -9.14
C VAL A 29 -16.99 -9.68 -9.86
N GLY A 30 -16.98 -9.62 -11.19
CA GLY A 30 -15.82 -9.22 -11.97
C GLY A 30 -15.31 -7.83 -11.60
N PHE A 31 -16.19 -6.83 -11.52
CA PHE A 31 -15.82 -5.48 -11.07
C PHE A 31 -15.27 -5.45 -9.66
N THR A 32 -15.90 -6.19 -8.73
CA THR A 32 -15.43 -6.29 -7.35
C THR A 32 -14.02 -6.86 -7.27
N CYS A 33 -13.78 -8.01 -7.89
CA CYS A 33 -12.46 -8.64 -7.90
C CYS A 33 -11.40 -7.75 -8.52
N PHE A 34 -11.71 -7.12 -9.65
CA PHE A 34 -10.76 -6.22 -10.33
C PHE A 34 -10.45 -4.98 -9.50
N ALA A 35 -11.47 -4.33 -8.94
CA ALA A 35 -11.28 -3.15 -8.10
C ALA A 35 -10.41 -3.48 -6.87
N LEU A 36 -10.67 -4.57 -6.17
CA LEU A 36 -9.86 -5.02 -5.03
C LEU A 36 -8.43 -5.35 -5.43
N SER A 37 -8.21 -5.96 -6.62
CA SER A 37 -6.87 -6.23 -7.14
C SER A 37 -6.09 -4.95 -7.40
N VAL A 38 -6.70 -3.98 -8.07
CA VAL A 38 -6.04 -2.70 -8.38
C VAL A 38 -5.75 -1.92 -7.11
N LEU A 39 -6.68 -1.91 -6.14
CA LEU A 39 -6.47 -1.29 -4.83
C LEU A 39 -5.28 -1.92 -4.09
N TRP A 40 -5.17 -3.25 -4.12
CA TRP A 40 -4.06 -3.96 -3.48
C TRP A 40 -2.73 -3.66 -4.16
N ILE A 41 -2.66 -3.78 -5.50
CA ILE A 41 -1.45 -3.44 -6.26
C ILE A 41 -1.00 -2.02 -5.93
N ARG A 42 -1.93 -1.07 -5.95
CA ARG A 42 -1.61 0.32 -5.65
C ARG A 42 -1.10 0.49 -4.22
N TYR A 43 -1.76 -0.13 -3.25
CA TYR A 43 -1.33 -0.09 -1.85
C TYR A 43 0.13 -0.55 -1.72
N GLU A 44 0.51 -1.66 -2.34
CA GLU A 44 1.87 -2.18 -2.27
C GLU A 44 2.88 -1.33 -3.06
N MET A 45 2.47 -0.74 -4.19
CA MET A 45 3.35 0.10 -5.01
C MET A 45 3.56 1.52 -4.44
N THR A 46 2.72 1.96 -3.52
CA THR A 46 2.83 3.28 -2.89
C THR A 46 3.39 3.24 -1.46
N TYR A 47 3.89 2.08 -1.04
CA TYR A 47 4.52 1.91 0.27
C TYR A 47 5.74 2.82 0.40
N ASP A 48 5.81 3.58 1.50
CA ASP A 48 6.88 4.55 1.81
C ASP A 48 7.14 5.66 0.75
N ASN A 49 6.29 5.79 -0.28
CA ASN A 49 6.47 6.77 -1.35
C ASN A 49 6.13 8.22 -0.94
N PHE A 50 5.52 8.42 0.21
CA PHE A 50 5.15 9.75 0.71
C PHE A 50 6.32 10.51 1.37
N HIS A 51 7.44 9.84 1.60
CA HIS A 51 8.65 10.48 2.13
C HIS A 51 9.35 11.32 1.07
N GLU A 52 9.85 12.47 1.46
CA GLU A 52 10.64 13.33 0.57
C GLU A 52 11.91 12.60 0.11
N GLY A 53 12.06 12.43 -1.21
CA GLY A 53 13.17 11.70 -1.79
C GLY A 53 13.14 10.19 -1.52
N ALA A 54 11.95 9.59 -1.36
CA ALA A 54 11.77 8.16 -1.10
C ALA A 54 12.47 7.25 -2.13
N ASP A 55 12.54 7.69 -3.39
CA ASP A 55 13.24 7.03 -4.49
C ASP A 55 14.76 6.95 -4.29
N ARG A 56 15.31 7.79 -3.41
CA ARG A 56 16.73 7.88 -3.08
C ARG A 56 17.08 7.32 -1.68
N ILE A 57 16.10 6.75 -0.98
CA ILE A 57 16.30 6.14 0.33
C ILE A 57 16.54 4.64 0.17
N TYR A 58 17.59 4.18 0.81
CA TYR A 58 18.01 2.77 0.81
C TYR A 58 18.22 2.26 2.22
N LEU A 59 18.00 0.97 2.39
CA LEU A 59 18.39 0.23 3.60
C LEU A 59 19.70 -0.50 3.32
N ALA A 60 20.65 -0.35 4.25
CA ALA A 60 21.88 -1.13 4.28
C ALA A 60 21.70 -2.31 5.23
N GLY A 61 21.87 -3.53 4.72
CA GLY A 61 21.81 -4.75 5.51
C GLY A 61 23.10 -5.55 5.36
N SER A 62 23.39 -6.39 6.34
CA SER A 62 24.58 -7.24 6.31
C SER A 62 24.23 -8.61 5.70
N SER A 63 25.13 -9.13 4.85
CA SER A 63 25.08 -10.54 4.51
C SER A 63 25.85 -11.32 5.59
N PHE A 64 25.14 -12.12 6.37
CA PHE A 64 25.76 -12.87 7.46
C PHE A 64 25.88 -14.34 7.08
N ARG A 65 27.09 -14.75 6.69
CA ARG A 65 27.40 -16.15 6.31
C ARG A 65 27.19 -17.17 7.42
N LEU A 66 27.10 -16.74 8.69
CA LEU A 66 26.92 -17.63 9.85
C LEU A 66 25.50 -18.23 9.96
N TYR A 67 24.52 -17.60 9.30
CA TYR A 67 23.10 -18.06 9.34
C TYR A 67 22.55 -18.51 7.98
N GLY A 68 23.42 -18.81 7.02
CA GLY A 68 23.07 -19.16 5.65
C GLY A 68 23.24 -17.98 4.68
N ASP A 69 22.99 -18.21 3.40
CA ASP A 69 23.15 -17.18 2.33
C ASP A 69 22.07 -16.07 2.39
N GLY A 70 21.49 -15.82 3.56
CA GLY A 70 20.39 -14.87 3.76
C GLY A 70 20.87 -13.43 3.97
N PHE A 71 20.19 -12.51 3.29
CA PHE A 71 20.28 -11.08 3.56
C PHE A 71 19.51 -10.77 4.85
N THR A 72 20.12 -10.05 5.78
CA THR A 72 19.45 -9.48 6.95
C THR A 72 19.39 -7.97 6.86
N TYR A 73 18.25 -7.38 7.22
CA TYR A 73 18.10 -5.92 7.30
C TYR A 73 18.74 -5.31 8.54
N ASN A 74 19.24 -6.14 9.44
CA ASN A 74 19.96 -5.65 10.58
C ASN A 74 21.43 -5.39 10.22
N SER A 75 22.01 -4.38 10.83
CA SER A 75 23.39 -3.96 10.66
C SER A 75 24.00 -3.58 11.99
N SER A 76 25.34 -3.50 12.01
CA SER A 76 26.06 -2.90 13.12
C SER A 76 25.75 -1.40 13.23
N SER A 77 25.69 -0.87 14.44
CA SER A 77 25.59 0.57 14.69
C SER A 77 26.76 1.37 14.10
N PHE A 78 27.93 0.75 13.93
CA PHE A 78 29.10 1.36 13.28
C PHE A 78 28.93 1.56 11.77
N LEU A 79 28.02 0.81 11.12
CA LEU A 79 27.83 0.91 9.68
C LEU A 79 27.38 2.33 9.25
N ALA A 80 26.53 2.97 10.02
CA ALA A 80 26.08 4.33 9.71
C ALA A 80 27.25 5.33 9.68
N ASP A 81 28.14 5.25 10.67
CA ASP A 81 29.34 6.12 10.73
C ASP A 81 30.32 5.79 9.61
N TYR A 82 30.49 4.50 9.29
CA TYR A 82 31.31 4.07 8.16
C TYR A 82 30.79 4.63 6.83
N LEU A 83 29.49 4.52 6.58
CA LEU A 83 28.85 5.02 5.36
C LEU A 83 28.99 6.54 5.25
N ALA A 84 28.70 7.28 6.33
CA ALA A 84 28.82 8.72 6.34
C ALA A 84 30.25 9.21 6.05
N LYS A 85 31.27 8.46 6.53
CA LYS A 85 32.67 8.83 6.38
C LYS A 85 33.29 8.42 5.05
N ASN A 86 32.90 7.26 4.51
CA ASN A 86 33.60 6.63 3.38
C ASN A 86 32.81 6.65 2.07
N CYS A 87 31.55 7.10 2.10
CA CYS A 87 30.67 7.09 0.91
C CYS A 87 30.17 8.51 0.60
N PRO A 88 30.89 9.28 -0.23
CA PRO A 88 30.53 10.67 -0.55
C PRO A 88 29.22 10.80 -1.32
N GLU A 89 28.70 9.71 -1.87
CA GLU A 89 27.39 9.65 -2.54
C GLU A 89 26.23 9.78 -1.55
N ILE A 90 26.48 9.57 -0.26
CA ILE A 90 25.46 9.58 0.77
C ILE A 90 25.22 11.00 1.28
N GLU A 91 23.99 11.47 1.15
CA GLU A 91 23.54 12.78 1.64
C GLU A 91 23.28 12.75 3.14
N LYS A 92 22.57 11.72 3.61
CA LYS A 92 22.23 11.50 5.02
C LYS A 92 22.20 10.01 5.33
N VAL A 93 22.52 9.67 6.57
CA VAL A 93 22.41 8.32 7.10
C VAL A 93 21.80 8.37 8.49
N CYS A 94 20.94 7.41 8.83
CA CYS A 94 20.36 7.29 10.16
C CYS A 94 20.33 5.84 10.61
N ARG A 95 20.30 5.66 11.93
CA ARG A 95 20.11 4.38 12.60
C ARG A 95 18.73 4.34 13.19
N ILE A 96 18.08 3.19 13.03
CA ILE A 96 16.83 2.88 13.70
C ILE A 96 16.92 1.50 14.34
N PHE A 97 16.19 1.29 15.43
CA PHE A 97 15.83 -0.02 15.90
C PHE A 97 14.31 -0.15 15.84
N TYR A 98 13.83 -0.94 14.89
CA TYR A 98 12.42 -1.20 14.70
C TYR A 98 12.08 -2.60 15.21
N ASP A 99 11.28 -2.64 16.28
CA ASP A 99 10.73 -3.90 16.75
C ASP A 99 9.41 -4.18 16.01
N TRP A 100 9.39 -5.25 15.26
CA TRP A 100 8.23 -5.68 14.47
C TRP A 100 7.04 -6.10 15.34
N ASN A 101 7.27 -6.33 16.64
CA ASN A 101 6.22 -6.69 17.56
C ASN A 101 5.65 -5.45 18.24
N GLU A 102 4.33 -5.42 18.37
CA GLU A 102 3.67 -4.42 19.18
C GLU A 102 4.05 -4.58 20.65
N LYS A 103 4.23 -3.48 21.34
CA LYS A 103 4.64 -3.42 22.74
C LYS A 103 3.54 -2.82 23.59
N LYS A 104 3.56 -3.11 24.88
CA LYS A 104 2.64 -2.52 25.84
C LYS A 104 3.28 -1.38 26.58
N ILE A 105 2.50 -0.34 26.80
CA ILE A 105 2.82 0.79 27.65
C ILE A 105 1.68 0.98 28.65
N LYS A 106 1.99 1.56 29.81
CA LYS A 106 1.02 1.92 30.83
C LYS A 106 0.95 3.43 30.99
N ASN A 107 -0.27 3.94 31.06
CA ASN A 107 -0.59 5.26 31.54
C ASN A 107 -1.44 5.07 32.80
N GLU A 108 -0.87 5.34 33.98
CA GLU A 108 -1.46 4.95 35.25
C GLU A 108 -1.76 3.44 35.28
N ASP A 109 -3.02 3.04 35.49
CA ASP A 109 -3.45 1.63 35.53
C ASP A 109 -3.94 1.09 34.18
N VAL A 110 -3.92 1.90 33.11
CA VAL A 110 -4.45 1.50 31.80
C VAL A 110 -3.34 1.10 30.85
N GLU A 111 -3.46 -0.10 30.28
CA GLU A 111 -2.52 -0.61 29.27
C GLU A 111 -2.94 -0.21 27.85
N PHE A 112 -1.96 0.16 27.04
CA PHE A 112 -2.11 0.46 25.63
C PHE A 112 -1.06 -0.29 24.82
N VAL A 113 -1.46 -0.78 23.65
CA VAL A 113 -0.55 -1.40 22.69
C VAL A 113 -0.02 -0.35 21.75
N VAL A 114 1.30 -0.31 21.54
CA VAL A 114 2.00 0.68 20.70
C VAL A 114 3.05 0.02 19.82
N ARG A 115 3.30 0.63 18.69
CA ARG A 115 4.50 0.39 17.86
C ARG A 115 5.54 1.44 18.22
N ARG A 116 6.73 0.99 18.59
CA ARG A 116 7.83 1.85 18.96
C ARG A 116 8.98 1.72 17.97
N ILE A 117 9.67 2.81 17.77
CA ILE A 117 10.91 2.86 17.01
C ILE A 117 11.93 3.67 17.79
N GLU A 118 13.14 3.11 17.94
CA GLU A 118 14.28 3.89 18.46
C GLU A 118 14.98 4.53 17.26
N VAL A 119 15.30 5.81 17.37
CA VAL A 119 15.84 6.61 16.26
C VAL A 119 16.99 7.50 16.73
N ASP A 120 17.96 7.72 15.86
CA ASP A 120 18.94 8.78 16.05
C ASP A 120 18.42 10.15 15.55
N SER A 121 19.16 11.21 15.84
CA SER A 121 18.77 12.58 15.45
C SER A 121 18.66 12.78 13.94
N ASN A 122 19.38 11.98 13.14
CA ASN A 122 19.35 12.08 11.68
C ASN A 122 18.04 11.56 11.09
N PHE A 123 17.38 10.58 11.75
CA PHE A 123 16.08 10.09 11.34
C PHE A 123 15.05 11.20 11.24
N ILE A 124 15.00 12.08 12.25
CA ILE A 124 14.05 13.20 12.32
C ILE A 124 14.14 14.08 11.07
N SER A 125 15.39 14.46 10.72
CA SER A 125 15.65 15.32 9.57
C SER A 125 15.54 14.61 8.22
N MET A 126 15.81 13.29 8.17
CA MET A 126 15.76 12.49 6.96
C MET A 126 14.32 12.20 6.53
N PHE A 127 13.45 11.90 7.50
CA PHE A 127 12.03 11.59 7.26
C PHE A 127 11.11 12.80 7.49
N ASN A 128 11.66 13.99 7.68
CA ASN A 128 10.92 15.24 7.83
C ASN A 128 9.80 15.15 8.88
N ILE A 129 10.13 14.62 10.07
CA ILE A 129 9.17 14.44 11.16
C ILE A 129 8.68 15.81 11.63
N LYS A 130 7.37 16.04 11.49
CA LYS A 130 6.76 17.32 11.86
C LYS A 130 6.31 17.28 13.32
N VAL A 131 6.88 18.15 14.14
CA VAL A 131 6.43 18.38 15.52
C VAL A 131 5.19 19.26 15.49
N LEU A 132 4.17 18.89 16.23
CA LEU A 132 2.89 19.62 16.39
C LEU A 132 2.83 20.39 17.71
N ASP A 133 3.45 19.83 18.77
CA ASP A 133 3.47 20.41 20.10
C ASP A 133 4.72 19.93 20.85
N GLY A 134 5.28 20.75 21.73
CA GLY A 134 6.44 20.44 22.55
C GLY A 134 7.78 20.87 21.92
N ASP A 135 8.86 20.07 22.12
CA ASP A 135 10.21 20.40 21.67
C ASP A 135 10.36 20.28 20.15
N ASN A 136 10.48 21.41 19.47
CA ASN A 136 10.65 21.48 18.01
C ASN A 136 11.97 20.89 17.49
N HIS A 137 13.00 20.80 18.32
CA HIS A 137 14.30 20.22 17.92
C HIS A 137 14.31 18.70 17.98
N LEU A 138 13.38 18.13 18.73
CA LEU A 138 13.19 16.69 18.93
C LEU A 138 14.50 15.94 19.23
N GLN A 139 15.31 16.52 20.12
CA GLN A 139 16.54 15.88 20.60
C GLN A 139 16.20 15.02 21.82
N LEU A 140 15.77 13.77 21.54
CA LEU A 140 15.36 12.85 22.59
C LEU A 140 16.55 12.42 23.45
N LYS A 141 16.47 12.64 24.78
CA LYS A 141 17.37 12.06 25.75
C LYS A 141 16.87 10.67 26.19
N LYS A 142 17.68 9.96 26.95
CA LYS A 142 17.41 8.57 27.36
C LYS A 142 16.01 8.34 27.92
N ASP A 143 15.49 9.29 28.71
CA ASP A 143 14.20 9.16 29.39
C ASP A 143 13.08 9.93 28.70
N GLU A 144 13.35 10.51 27.53
CA GLU A 144 12.41 11.33 26.77
C GLU A 144 11.88 10.57 25.56
N ILE A 145 10.61 10.81 25.25
CA ILE A 145 9.92 10.21 24.10
C ILE A 145 9.09 11.23 23.34
N ALA A 146 8.83 10.95 22.07
CA ALA A 146 7.81 11.65 21.31
C ALA A 146 6.68 10.68 20.95
N ILE A 147 5.45 11.19 20.94
CA ILE A 147 4.24 10.40 20.65
C ILE A 147 3.53 10.95 19.42
N THR A 148 2.91 10.10 18.61
CA THR A 148 2.10 10.55 17.49
C THR A 148 0.78 11.16 17.96
N GLU A 149 0.25 12.16 17.21
CA GLU A 149 -1.00 12.82 17.56
C GLU A 149 -2.19 11.85 17.71
N ASN A 150 -2.26 10.83 16.83
CA ASN A 150 -3.33 9.83 16.87
C ASN A 150 -3.27 9.01 18.16
N LYS A 151 -2.05 8.64 18.57
CA LYS A 151 -1.87 7.86 19.81
C LYS A 151 -2.08 8.72 21.05
N ALA A 152 -1.57 9.94 21.05
CA ALA A 152 -1.80 10.90 22.12
C ALA A 152 -3.29 11.13 22.38
N LYS A 153 -4.09 11.34 21.33
CA LYS A 153 -5.55 11.47 21.42
C LYS A 153 -6.24 10.24 22.03
N ARG A 154 -5.74 9.04 21.71
CA ARG A 154 -6.31 7.77 22.23
C ARG A 154 -5.99 7.54 23.71
N ILE A 155 -4.83 7.98 24.19
CA ILE A 155 -4.37 7.77 25.56
C ILE A 155 -4.88 8.91 26.48
N PHE A 156 -4.75 10.16 26.05
CA PHE A 156 -5.00 11.34 26.88
C PHE A 156 -6.25 12.11 26.50
N GLY A 157 -6.95 11.72 25.43
CA GLY A 157 -8.16 12.39 24.98
C GLY A 157 -7.89 13.82 24.50
N LYS A 158 -8.42 14.80 25.24
CA LYS A 158 -8.22 16.24 24.96
C LYS A 158 -7.13 16.90 25.79
N GLU A 159 -6.55 16.17 26.75
CA GLU A 159 -5.49 16.71 27.60
C GLU A 159 -4.16 16.76 26.86
N SER A 160 -3.32 17.75 27.21
CA SER A 160 -1.94 17.80 26.68
C SER A 160 -1.13 16.62 27.21
N PRO A 161 -0.47 15.85 26.32
CA PRO A 161 0.41 14.76 26.74
C PRO A 161 1.80 15.25 27.19
N ILE A 162 2.16 16.49 26.90
CA ILE A 162 3.51 17.02 27.18
C ILE A 162 3.76 17.05 28.68
N GLY A 163 4.90 16.52 29.09
CA GLY A 163 5.30 16.41 30.51
C GLY A 163 4.66 15.23 31.25
N LYS A 164 3.76 14.49 30.62
CA LYS A 164 3.19 13.27 31.22
C LYS A 164 4.14 12.09 31.03
N HIS A 165 4.00 11.11 31.92
CA HIS A 165 4.85 9.94 31.98
C HIS A 165 4.12 8.69 31.43
N LEU A 166 4.87 7.85 30.74
CA LEU A 166 4.42 6.53 30.31
C LEU A 166 5.42 5.47 30.77
N ILE A 167 4.92 4.34 31.22
CA ILE A 167 5.77 3.23 31.65
C ILE A 167 5.87 2.22 30.52
N LEU A 168 7.10 1.86 30.11
CA LEU A 168 7.36 0.77 29.18
C LEU A 168 7.28 -0.55 29.94
N GLU A 169 6.30 -1.41 29.64
CA GLU A 169 6.02 -2.63 30.43
C GLU A 169 7.20 -3.61 30.46
N GLU A 170 7.97 -3.73 29.36
CA GLU A 170 9.09 -4.68 29.27
C GLU A 170 10.26 -4.34 30.19
N SER A 171 10.61 -3.07 30.30
CA SER A 171 11.76 -2.61 31.12
C SER A 171 11.33 -1.99 32.45
N ASN A 172 10.03 -1.80 32.63
CA ASN A 172 9.46 -1.03 33.74
C ASN A 172 10.07 0.40 33.86
N GLU A 173 10.56 0.94 32.73
CA GLU A 173 11.15 2.29 32.67
C GLU A 173 10.06 3.33 32.46
N GLU A 174 10.15 4.39 33.22
CA GLU A 174 9.29 5.55 33.07
C GLU A 174 9.92 6.52 32.05
N LYS A 175 9.10 6.98 31.09
CA LYS A 175 9.51 7.89 30.03
C LYS A 175 8.62 9.11 30.00
N ILE A 176 9.20 10.30 29.86
CA ILE A 176 8.48 11.57 29.77
C ILE A 176 8.21 11.97 28.33
N ILE A 177 7.00 12.39 28.03
CA ILE A 177 6.61 12.88 26.69
C ILE A 177 7.05 14.32 26.55
N ILE A 178 7.98 14.59 25.60
CA ILE A 178 8.48 15.96 25.34
C ILE A 178 7.92 16.56 24.05
N ALA A 179 7.38 15.73 23.15
CA ALA A 179 6.84 16.22 21.89
C ALA A 179 5.68 15.37 21.39
N VAL A 180 4.76 16.02 20.68
CA VAL A 180 3.72 15.38 19.85
C VAL A 180 4.11 15.58 18.40
N VAL A 181 4.22 14.47 17.66
CA VAL A 181 4.57 14.49 16.24
C VAL A 181 3.37 14.14 15.38
N LYS A 182 3.35 14.68 14.15
CA LYS A 182 2.30 14.35 13.19
C LYS A 182 2.39 12.87 12.83
N SER A 183 1.26 12.17 12.89
CA SER A 183 1.17 10.80 12.36
C SER A 183 1.41 10.81 10.85
N TRP A 184 2.12 9.83 10.33
CA TRP A 184 2.29 9.70 8.90
C TRP A 184 0.93 9.45 8.21
N GLU A 185 0.69 10.16 7.12
CA GLU A 185 -0.55 10.04 6.34
C GLU A 185 -0.55 8.83 5.41
N GLY A 186 0.64 8.35 5.06
CA GLY A 186 0.85 7.17 4.22
C GLY A 186 1.13 5.92 5.02
N HIS A 187 1.19 4.81 4.32
CA HIS A 187 1.58 3.52 4.88
C HIS A 187 3.08 3.31 4.73
N SER A 188 3.71 2.93 5.83
CA SER A 188 5.16 2.73 5.92
C SER A 188 5.49 1.39 6.55
N LEU A 189 6.61 0.83 6.12
CA LEU A 189 7.19 -0.37 6.72
C LEU A 189 7.60 -0.11 8.18
N PHE A 190 8.06 1.10 8.49
CA PHE A 190 8.51 1.54 9.80
C PHE A 190 7.47 2.42 10.53
N SER A 191 6.20 2.08 10.41
CA SER A 191 5.14 2.83 11.10
C SER A 191 5.31 2.76 12.62
N PHE A 192 5.10 3.89 13.30
CA PHE A 192 5.30 4.01 14.73
C PHE A 192 4.16 4.79 15.41
N ASP A 193 4.02 4.57 16.71
CA ASP A 193 3.19 5.35 17.62
C ASP A 193 4.05 6.21 18.56
N ILE A 194 5.26 5.71 18.89
CA ILE A 194 6.21 6.36 19.81
C ILE A 194 7.61 6.31 19.21
N LEU A 195 8.33 7.45 19.32
CA LEU A 195 9.74 7.59 19.03
C LEU A 195 10.53 7.56 20.33
N LEU A 196 11.57 6.72 20.39
CA LEU A 196 12.54 6.65 21.48
C LEU A 196 13.93 7.02 20.95
N PRO A 197 14.85 7.49 21.81
CA PRO A 197 16.23 7.70 21.41
C PRO A 197 16.92 6.35 21.15
N PHE A 198 17.64 6.26 20.03
CA PHE A 198 18.47 5.09 19.73
C PHE A 198 19.64 5.02 20.69
N HIS A 199 19.81 3.89 21.36
CA HIS A 199 20.92 3.64 22.26
C HIS A 199 21.49 2.23 22.05
N ASP A 200 22.74 2.15 21.59
CA ASP A 200 23.46 0.89 21.51
C ASP A 200 24.31 0.69 22.77
N THR A 201 23.98 -0.33 23.54
CA THR A 201 24.68 -0.67 24.79
C THR A 201 25.96 -1.47 24.56
N ASN A 202 26.15 -2.06 23.39
CA ASN A 202 27.30 -2.87 23.04
C ASN A 202 27.69 -2.68 21.56
N PRO A 203 28.18 -1.50 21.18
CA PRO A 203 28.50 -1.17 19.80
C PRO A 203 29.73 -1.99 19.34
N ASN A 204 29.56 -2.83 18.35
CA ASN A 204 30.64 -3.54 17.67
C ASN A 204 30.17 -4.03 16.30
N TRP A 205 31.11 -4.40 15.41
CA TRP A 205 30.77 -4.84 14.06
C TRP A 205 29.99 -6.17 14.00
N GLY A 206 30.13 -7.04 15.00
CA GLY A 206 29.41 -8.31 15.09
C GLY A 206 27.99 -8.19 15.63
N ASN A 207 27.67 -7.07 16.29
CA ASN A 207 26.35 -6.84 16.88
C ASN A 207 25.40 -6.18 15.88
N GLN A 208 24.58 -6.97 15.22
CA GLN A 208 23.62 -6.51 14.21
C GLN A 208 22.27 -6.18 14.85
N ARG A 209 22.23 -5.09 15.62
CA ARG A 209 21.05 -4.72 16.39
C ARG A 209 20.13 -3.71 15.66
N CYS A 210 20.68 -2.86 14.81
CA CYS A 210 19.92 -1.77 14.19
C CYS A 210 19.73 -1.95 12.69
N GLN A 211 18.84 -1.18 12.12
CA GLN A 211 18.71 -0.97 10.69
C GLN A 211 19.36 0.36 10.34
N THR A 212 20.17 0.38 9.29
CA THR A 212 20.82 1.59 8.79
C THR A 212 20.13 2.02 7.50
N LEU A 213 19.47 3.18 7.56
CA LEU A 213 18.86 3.81 6.40
C LEU A 213 19.72 4.97 5.91
N PHE A 214 19.82 5.15 4.61
CA PHE A 214 20.57 6.26 4.05
C PHE A 214 19.91 6.82 2.80
N ARG A 215 20.12 8.12 2.55
CA ARG A 215 19.68 8.82 1.36
C ARG A 215 20.88 9.23 0.53
N ILE A 216 20.84 8.98 -0.76
CA ILE A 216 21.89 9.39 -1.70
C ILE A 216 21.60 10.74 -2.33
N TYR A 217 22.65 11.44 -2.77
CA TYR A 217 22.50 12.63 -3.60
C TYR A 217 21.83 12.30 -4.94
N PRO A 218 21.14 13.27 -5.59
CA PRO A 218 20.59 13.07 -6.93
C PRO A 218 21.69 12.69 -7.94
N ASN A 219 21.36 11.81 -8.89
CA ASN A 219 22.24 11.39 -9.99
C ASN A 219 23.51 10.61 -9.57
N CYS A 220 23.51 9.99 -8.40
CA CYS A 220 24.59 9.10 -7.99
C CYS A 220 24.50 7.75 -8.67
N ASP A 221 25.65 7.13 -8.96
CA ASP A 221 25.74 5.76 -9.46
C ASP A 221 25.58 4.77 -8.30
N ILE A 222 24.36 4.27 -8.13
CA ILE A 222 24.01 3.30 -7.09
C ILE A 222 24.68 1.93 -7.32
N GLU A 223 24.93 1.54 -8.56
CA GLU A 223 25.53 0.25 -8.85
C GLU A 223 27.04 0.26 -8.47
N ALA A 224 27.74 1.37 -8.71
CA ALA A 224 29.11 1.55 -8.22
C ALA A 224 29.18 1.51 -6.69
N LEU A 225 28.20 2.13 -6.00
CA LEU A 225 28.11 2.06 -4.54
C LEU A 225 27.85 0.64 -4.05
N LYS A 226 26.93 -0.11 -4.69
CA LYS A 226 26.66 -1.53 -4.37
C LYS A 226 27.91 -2.38 -4.52
N GLN A 227 28.65 -2.22 -5.62
CA GLN A 227 29.85 -2.98 -5.87
C GLN A 227 30.93 -2.69 -4.82
N ARG A 228 31.13 -1.44 -4.43
CA ARG A 228 32.09 -1.06 -3.39
C ARG A 228 31.72 -1.59 -2.01
N LEU A 229 30.41 -1.64 -1.68
CA LEU A 229 29.93 -2.15 -0.40
C LEU A 229 29.76 -3.69 -0.38
N SER A 230 29.88 -4.37 -1.51
CA SER A 230 29.82 -5.83 -1.54
C SER A 230 31.02 -6.51 -0.88
N GLU A 231 32.19 -5.86 -0.93
CA GLU A 231 33.42 -6.32 -0.29
C GLU A 231 34.24 -5.14 0.21
N TYR A 232 34.40 -5.01 1.51
CA TYR A 232 35.23 -3.98 2.13
C TYR A 232 35.81 -4.46 3.46
N GLU A 233 36.82 -3.79 3.95
CA GLU A 233 37.44 -4.10 5.25
C GLU A 233 37.04 -3.07 6.30
N VAL A 234 36.75 -3.57 7.48
CA VAL A 234 36.52 -2.74 8.68
C VAL A 234 37.59 -3.04 9.72
N GLN A 235 37.93 -2.04 10.51
CA GLN A 235 38.91 -2.19 11.57
C GLN A 235 38.23 -2.11 12.94
N GLN A 236 38.49 -3.11 13.78
CA GLN A 236 38.03 -3.14 15.17
C GLN A 236 39.15 -3.75 16.04
N ASP A 237 39.44 -3.13 17.18
CA ASP A 237 40.44 -3.61 18.14
C ASP A 237 41.83 -3.91 17.52
N GLY A 238 42.21 -3.08 16.52
CA GLY A 238 43.48 -3.24 15.80
C GLY A 238 43.50 -4.32 14.73
N HIS A 239 42.45 -5.08 14.58
CA HIS A 239 42.32 -6.12 13.56
C HIS A 239 41.41 -5.69 12.41
N LYS A 240 41.74 -6.19 11.21
CA LYS A 240 40.93 -6.00 10.01
C LYS A 240 40.01 -7.16 9.79
N TYR A 241 38.74 -6.87 9.51
CA TYR A 241 37.72 -7.87 9.24
C TYR A 241 37.10 -7.61 7.86
N PRO A 242 36.98 -8.64 7.02
CA PRO A 242 36.20 -8.51 5.78
C PRO A 242 34.72 -8.30 6.13
N ASN A 243 34.08 -7.40 5.44
CA ASN A 243 32.66 -7.11 5.61
C ASN A 243 31.98 -6.98 4.24
N SER A 244 30.67 -7.21 4.22
CA SER A 244 29.82 -7.08 3.04
C SER A 244 28.50 -6.46 3.46
N THR A 245 28.07 -5.46 2.73
CA THR A 245 26.81 -4.79 2.95
C THR A 245 25.98 -4.80 1.66
N LEU A 246 24.78 -5.35 1.76
CA LEU A 246 23.79 -5.29 0.70
C LEU A 246 22.91 -4.07 0.91
N ILE A 247 22.53 -3.42 -0.18
CA ILE A 247 21.64 -2.26 -0.13
C ILE A 247 20.39 -2.52 -0.96
N ALA A 248 19.25 -2.15 -0.41
CA ALA A 248 17.95 -2.30 -1.06
C ALA A 248 17.17 -0.99 -1.01
N PRO A 249 16.48 -0.60 -2.11
CA PRO A 249 15.62 0.57 -2.10
C PRO A 249 14.49 0.43 -1.08
N LEU A 250 14.14 1.51 -0.39
CA LEU A 250 13.05 1.53 0.58
C LEU A 250 11.74 1.02 -0.03
N SER A 251 11.45 1.39 -1.27
CA SER A 251 10.24 1.00 -2.01
C SER A 251 10.10 -0.50 -2.26
N THR A 252 11.20 -1.26 -2.26
CA THR A 252 11.18 -2.72 -2.51
C THR A 252 11.31 -3.56 -1.24
N LEU A 253 11.55 -2.93 -0.09
CA LEU A 253 11.80 -3.65 1.17
C LEU A 253 10.66 -4.59 1.56
N ARG A 254 9.41 -4.14 1.38
CA ARG A 254 8.23 -4.94 1.73
C ARG A 254 8.14 -6.25 0.94
N SER A 255 8.59 -6.26 -0.30
CA SER A 255 8.56 -7.46 -1.16
C SER A 255 9.80 -8.34 -1.06
N SER A 256 10.88 -7.84 -0.45
CA SER A 256 12.15 -8.55 -0.27
C SER A 256 12.48 -8.83 1.20
N HIS A 257 11.54 -8.54 2.11
CA HIS A 257 11.77 -8.71 3.54
C HIS A 257 11.97 -10.18 3.91
N PRO A 258 13.00 -10.54 4.71
CA PRO A 258 13.30 -11.92 5.08
C PRO A 258 12.24 -12.56 5.99
N ARG A 259 11.49 -11.76 6.76
CA ARG A 259 10.38 -12.26 7.57
C ARG A 259 9.16 -12.51 6.69
N GLU A 260 8.65 -13.73 6.68
CA GLU A 260 7.50 -14.12 5.83
C GLU A 260 6.19 -13.41 6.19
N ASP A 261 6.01 -13.04 7.46
CA ASP A 261 4.83 -12.31 7.95
C ASP A 261 4.79 -10.83 7.49
N VAL A 262 5.94 -10.28 7.12
CA VAL A 262 6.09 -8.92 6.59
C VAL A 262 6.21 -8.91 5.07
N ASN A 263 6.79 -9.97 4.51
CA ASN A 263 7.05 -10.09 3.08
C ASN A 263 5.77 -10.31 2.28
N VAL A 264 5.46 -9.36 1.42
CA VAL A 264 4.35 -9.51 0.47
C VAL A 264 4.85 -10.20 -0.80
N LYS A 265 4.35 -11.41 -1.05
CA LYS A 265 4.70 -12.18 -2.24
C LYS A 265 4.08 -11.52 -3.49
N LEU A 266 4.85 -10.69 -4.19
CA LEU A 266 4.41 -10.00 -5.42
C LEU A 266 3.77 -10.95 -6.45
N ASN A 267 4.21 -12.20 -6.48
CA ASN A 267 3.62 -13.21 -7.36
C ASN A 267 2.15 -13.52 -7.01
N HIS A 268 1.77 -13.48 -5.72
CA HIS A 268 0.37 -13.66 -5.34
C HIS A 268 -0.48 -12.47 -5.77
N ILE A 269 0.05 -11.24 -5.67
CA ILE A 269 -0.64 -10.03 -6.15
C ILE A 269 -0.83 -10.10 -7.67
N ARG A 270 0.23 -10.47 -8.42
CA ARG A 270 0.17 -10.63 -9.88
C ARG A 270 -0.83 -11.72 -10.29
N LEU A 271 -0.79 -12.87 -9.61
CA LEU A 271 -1.74 -13.97 -9.87
C LEU A 271 -3.20 -13.53 -9.62
N PHE A 272 -3.44 -12.85 -8.51
CA PHE A 272 -4.78 -12.33 -8.19
C PHE A 272 -5.25 -11.30 -9.22
N ALA A 273 -4.38 -10.41 -9.67
CA ALA A 273 -4.68 -9.45 -10.73
C ALA A 273 -5.01 -10.15 -12.07
N CYS A 274 -4.24 -11.17 -12.45
CA CYS A 274 -4.51 -11.97 -13.65
C CYS A 274 -5.85 -12.70 -13.57
N ILE A 275 -6.14 -13.35 -12.45
CA ILE A 275 -7.43 -14.05 -12.23
C ILE A 275 -8.59 -13.05 -12.31
N SER A 276 -8.46 -11.89 -11.67
CA SER A 276 -9.47 -10.84 -11.70
C SER A 276 -9.71 -10.31 -13.11
N GLY A 277 -8.66 -10.12 -13.90
CA GLY A 277 -8.75 -9.77 -15.31
C GLY A 277 -9.50 -10.83 -16.13
N LEU A 278 -9.18 -12.10 -15.91
CA LEU A 278 -9.89 -13.21 -16.57
C LEU A 278 -11.38 -13.26 -16.19
N VAL A 279 -11.74 -13.05 -14.94
CA VAL A 279 -13.14 -13.00 -14.48
C VAL A 279 -13.91 -11.89 -15.20
N ILE A 280 -13.32 -10.70 -15.37
CA ILE A 280 -13.92 -9.61 -16.14
C ILE A 280 -14.11 -10.02 -17.61
N ILE A 281 -13.08 -10.55 -18.25
CA ILE A 281 -13.14 -10.98 -19.64
C ILE A 281 -14.26 -12.03 -19.81
N CYS A 282 -14.33 -13.01 -18.94
CA CYS A 282 -15.40 -14.01 -18.95
C CYS A 282 -16.79 -13.37 -18.79
N GLY A 283 -16.93 -12.39 -17.89
CA GLY A 283 -18.17 -11.65 -17.69
C GLY A 283 -18.60 -10.88 -18.95
N ILE A 284 -17.65 -10.20 -19.59
CA ILE A 284 -17.88 -9.47 -20.85
C ILE A 284 -18.25 -10.45 -21.98
N CYS A 285 -17.51 -11.54 -22.15
CA CYS A 285 -17.81 -12.57 -23.17
C CYS A 285 -19.19 -13.20 -22.96
N ASN A 286 -19.55 -13.53 -21.72
CA ASN A 286 -20.88 -14.02 -21.38
C ASN A 286 -21.97 -13.02 -21.77
N TYR A 287 -21.79 -11.73 -21.42
CA TYR A 287 -22.73 -10.69 -21.82
C TYR A 287 -22.84 -10.54 -23.34
N LEU A 288 -21.72 -10.51 -24.07
CA LEU A 288 -21.72 -10.38 -25.54
C LEU A 288 -22.41 -11.57 -26.22
N THR A 289 -22.18 -12.77 -25.73
CA THR A 289 -22.86 -13.97 -26.23
C THR A 289 -24.37 -13.87 -26.04
N MET A 290 -24.83 -13.42 -24.86
CA MET A 290 -26.23 -13.16 -24.61
C MET A 290 -26.79 -12.04 -25.48
N LEU A 291 -26.04 -10.95 -25.70
CA LEU A 291 -26.42 -9.85 -26.57
C LEU A 291 -26.65 -10.34 -28.01
N ILE A 292 -25.71 -11.12 -28.55
CA ILE A 292 -25.84 -11.71 -29.90
C ILE A 292 -27.07 -12.61 -29.97
N THR A 293 -27.31 -13.46 -28.98
CA THR A 293 -28.47 -14.32 -28.91
C THR A 293 -29.78 -13.52 -28.90
N ARG A 294 -29.84 -12.44 -28.10
CA ARG A 294 -30.99 -11.53 -28.05
C ARG A 294 -31.26 -10.84 -29.40
N ILE A 295 -30.18 -10.36 -30.07
CA ILE A 295 -30.31 -9.77 -31.40
C ILE A 295 -30.91 -10.77 -32.39
N ARG A 296 -30.41 -12.03 -32.38
CA ARG A 296 -30.92 -13.10 -33.24
C ARG A 296 -32.42 -13.40 -32.97
N MET A 297 -32.80 -13.53 -31.68
CA MET A 297 -34.20 -13.78 -31.29
C MET A 297 -35.15 -12.62 -31.65
N ARG A 298 -34.63 -11.38 -31.67
CA ARG A 298 -35.40 -10.15 -31.98
C ARG A 298 -35.26 -9.70 -33.42
N LYS A 299 -34.65 -10.52 -34.29
CA LYS A 299 -34.39 -10.17 -35.69
C LYS A 299 -35.62 -9.63 -36.41
N ARG A 300 -36.81 -10.24 -36.21
CA ARG A 300 -38.07 -9.78 -36.82
C ARG A 300 -38.49 -8.39 -36.27
N GLU A 301 -38.44 -8.16 -34.97
CA GLU A 301 -38.75 -6.85 -34.35
C GLU A 301 -37.83 -5.77 -34.86
N LEU A 302 -36.51 -6.04 -34.93
CA LEU A 302 -35.50 -5.11 -35.41
C LEU A 302 -35.69 -4.79 -36.90
N ALA A 303 -36.02 -5.82 -37.70
CA ALA A 303 -36.34 -5.65 -39.12
C ALA A 303 -37.59 -4.78 -39.32
N LEU A 304 -38.67 -5.00 -38.56
CA LEU A 304 -39.88 -4.16 -38.61
C LEU A 304 -39.58 -2.70 -38.22
N ARG A 305 -38.75 -2.47 -37.23
CA ARG A 305 -38.33 -1.11 -36.87
C ARG A 305 -37.53 -0.43 -37.99
N LYS A 306 -36.67 -1.19 -38.69
CA LYS A 306 -35.93 -0.71 -39.85
C LYS A 306 -36.84 -0.33 -41.00
N VAL A 307 -37.85 -1.17 -41.31
CA VAL A 307 -38.86 -0.88 -42.32
C VAL A 307 -39.69 0.36 -41.94
N ASN A 308 -39.97 0.56 -40.65
CA ASN A 308 -40.68 1.75 -40.15
C ASN A 308 -39.77 2.96 -39.97
N GLY A 309 -38.61 3.03 -40.64
CA GLY A 309 -37.74 4.19 -40.72
C GLY A 309 -36.71 4.36 -39.62
N SER A 310 -36.45 3.35 -38.74
CA SER A 310 -35.37 3.41 -37.79
C SER A 310 -34.03 3.28 -38.50
N SER A 311 -33.15 4.25 -38.28
CA SER A 311 -31.76 4.21 -38.78
C SER A 311 -30.93 3.09 -38.07
N ASN A 312 -29.86 2.60 -38.72
CA ASN A 312 -28.91 1.67 -38.09
C ASN A 312 -28.32 2.28 -36.81
N GLY A 313 -28.08 3.59 -36.79
CA GLY A 313 -27.60 4.30 -35.57
C GLY A 313 -28.62 4.27 -34.42
N GLY A 314 -29.93 4.37 -34.72
CA GLY A 314 -30.97 4.28 -33.70
C GLY A 314 -31.05 2.90 -33.05
N LEU A 315 -30.87 1.82 -33.84
CA LEU A 315 -30.81 0.44 -33.33
C LEU A 315 -29.56 0.19 -32.48
N LEU A 316 -28.42 0.70 -32.94
CA LEU A 316 -27.16 0.64 -32.18
C LEU A 316 -27.31 1.36 -30.84
N THR A 317 -27.84 2.61 -30.83
CA THR A 317 -28.08 3.36 -29.59
C THR A 317 -29.00 2.61 -28.62
N LEU A 318 -30.02 1.95 -29.10
CA LEU A 318 -30.89 1.14 -28.24
C LEU A 318 -30.12 0.00 -27.54
N LEU A 319 -29.32 -0.75 -28.29
CA LEU A 319 -28.54 -1.86 -27.75
C LEU A 319 -27.44 -1.37 -26.77
N LEU A 320 -26.77 -0.29 -27.10
CA LEU A 320 -25.78 0.34 -26.20
C LEU A 320 -26.42 0.90 -24.93
N THR A 321 -27.64 1.45 -25.01
CA THR A 321 -28.38 1.93 -23.82
C THR A 321 -28.70 0.75 -22.88
N GLU A 322 -29.09 -0.41 -23.45
CA GLU A 322 -29.36 -1.64 -22.67
C GLU A 322 -28.05 -2.12 -21.97
N LEU A 323 -26.91 -2.12 -22.67
CA LEU A 323 -25.59 -2.46 -22.12
C LEU A 323 -25.20 -1.52 -20.99
N VAL A 324 -25.26 -0.21 -21.22
CA VAL A 324 -24.87 0.82 -20.23
C VAL A 324 -25.72 0.68 -18.96
N LEU A 325 -27.04 0.50 -19.10
CA LEU A 325 -27.94 0.30 -17.95
C LEU A 325 -27.56 -0.94 -17.13
N LEU A 326 -27.23 -2.04 -17.81
CA LEU A 326 -26.80 -3.27 -17.17
C LEU A 326 -25.46 -3.09 -16.46
N LEU A 327 -24.49 -2.41 -17.08
CA LEU A 327 -23.18 -2.11 -16.47
C LEU A 327 -23.32 -1.21 -15.24
N ILE A 328 -24.20 -0.19 -15.28
CA ILE A 328 -24.47 0.67 -14.11
C ILE A 328 -25.06 -0.14 -12.95
N LEU A 329 -26.02 -1.01 -13.22
CA LEU A 329 -26.62 -1.88 -12.19
C LEU A 329 -25.58 -2.84 -11.61
N SER A 330 -24.75 -3.46 -12.47
CA SER A 330 -23.68 -4.36 -12.04
C SER A 330 -22.64 -3.63 -11.21
N SER A 331 -22.26 -2.40 -11.59
CA SER A 331 -21.30 -1.57 -10.85
C SER A 331 -21.84 -1.16 -9.48
N GLY A 332 -23.14 -0.81 -9.40
CA GLY A 332 -23.78 -0.50 -8.12
C GLY A 332 -23.75 -1.67 -7.15
N ILE A 333 -24.09 -2.89 -7.64
CA ILE A 333 -23.97 -4.11 -6.83
C ILE A 333 -22.50 -4.40 -6.49
N GLY A 334 -21.57 -4.20 -7.43
CA GLY A 334 -20.13 -4.35 -7.20
C GLY A 334 -19.61 -3.45 -6.09
N LEU A 335 -20.05 -2.19 -6.02
CA LEU A 335 -19.71 -1.27 -4.93
C LEU A 335 -20.18 -1.78 -3.57
N VAL A 336 -21.42 -2.28 -3.50
CA VAL A 336 -21.95 -2.90 -2.26
C VAL A 336 -21.12 -4.12 -1.87
N LEU A 337 -20.74 -4.97 -2.82
CA LEU A 337 -19.90 -6.13 -2.57
C LEU A 337 -18.50 -5.73 -2.08
N ILE A 338 -17.91 -4.67 -2.65
CA ILE A 338 -16.62 -4.13 -2.18
C ILE A 338 -16.73 -3.76 -0.71
N GLU A 339 -17.74 -2.98 -0.30
CA GLU A 339 -17.94 -2.58 1.09
C GLU A 339 -18.05 -3.77 2.04
N LEU A 340 -18.80 -4.79 1.65
CA LEU A 340 -19.00 -5.98 2.48
C LEU A 340 -17.72 -6.83 2.63
N ILE A 341 -16.93 -6.92 1.57
CA ILE A 341 -15.75 -7.79 1.51
C ILE A 341 -14.49 -7.06 2.03
N LEU A 342 -14.45 -5.73 1.93
CA LEU A 342 -13.28 -4.90 2.21
C LEU A 342 -12.62 -5.17 3.58
N PRO A 343 -13.34 -5.29 4.72
CA PRO A 343 -12.71 -5.56 6.01
C PRO A 343 -11.98 -6.90 6.04
N THR A 344 -12.60 -7.94 5.49
CA THR A 344 -12.00 -9.28 5.40
C THR A 344 -10.82 -9.28 4.43
N PHE A 345 -10.95 -8.59 3.28
CA PHE A 345 -9.89 -8.46 2.30
C PHE A 345 -8.66 -7.75 2.86
N LYS A 346 -8.81 -6.63 3.57
CA LYS A 346 -7.72 -5.92 4.24
C LYS A 346 -6.94 -6.87 5.16
N ARG A 347 -7.63 -7.63 5.98
CA ARG A 347 -7.01 -8.58 6.92
C ARG A 347 -6.23 -9.69 6.20
N LEU A 348 -6.81 -10.29 5.14
CA LEU A 348 -6.15 -11.33 4.36
C LEU A 348 -4.96 -10.82 3.55
N SER A 349 -5.05 -9.60 3.05
CA SER A 349 -4.00 -8.94 2.25
C SER A 349 -2.96 -8.20 3.09
N GLN A 350 -3.01 -8.31 4.42
CA GLN A 350 -2.11 -7.61 5.35
C GLN A 350 -2.11 -6.08 5.16
N ILE A 351 -3.23 -5.52 4.71
CA ILE A 351 -3.39 -4.09 4.56
C ILE A 351 -3.79 -3.51 5.92
N TYR A 352 -3.09 -2.46 6.35
CA TYR A 352 -3.39 -1.77 7.61
C TYR A 352 -4.88 -1.33 7.66
N GLU A 353 -5.59 -1.65 8.74
CA GLU A 353 -7.02 -1.39 8.86
C GLU A 353 -7.39 0.09 8.71
N GLY A 354 -6.51 0.98 9.20
CA GLY A 354 -6.65 2.44 9.06
C GLY A 354 -6.39 2.99 7.65
N ALA A 355 -5.91 2.17 6.71
CA ALA A 355 -5.69 2.62 5.34
C ALA A 355 -7.02 3.03 4.69
N SER A 356 -7.10 4.30 4.26
CA SER A 356 -8.25 4.79 3.51
C SER A 356 -8.20 4.25 2.09
N PHE A 357 -9.27 3.60 1.67
CA PHE A 357 -9.46 3.32 0.24
C PHE A 357 -10.15 4.53 -0.40
N PHE A 358 -9.54 5.08 -1.43
CA PHE A 358 -10.12 6.21 -2.13
C PHE A 358 -11.24 5.72 -3.05
N TYR A 359 -12.50 5.88 -2.63
CA TYR A 359 -13.68 5.53 -3.43
C TYR A 359 -13.70 6.21 -4.80
N ILE A 360 -13.13 7.41 -4.91
CA ILE A 360 -13.00 8.14 -6.17
C ILE A 360 -12.24 7.30 -7.20
N GLU A 361 -11.19 6.60 -6.80
CA GLU A 361 -10.39 5.76 -7.70
C GLU A 361 -11.14 4.51 -8.14
N VAL A 362 -11.84 3.86 -7.21
CA VAL A 362 -12.73 2.73 -7.56
C VAL A 362 -13.76 3.18 -8.57
N PHE A 363 -14.33 4.36 -8.39
CA PHE A 363 -15.29 4.95 -9.33
C PHE A 363 -14.67 5.22 -10.70
N VAL A 364 -13.45 5.79 -10.75
CA VAL A 364 -12.71 6.01 -12.01
C VAL A 364 -12.41 4.68 -12.71
N TYR A 365 -12.01 3.64 -11.97
CA TYR A 365 -11.79 2.30 -12.54
C TYR A 365 -13.07 1.69 -13.12
N ILE A 366 -14.19 1.80 -12.41
CA ILE A 366 -15.49 1.34 -12.91
C ILE A 366 -15.88 2.10 -14.18
N LEU A 367 -15.73 3.41 -14.20
CA LEU A 367 -16.05 4.23 -15.40
C LEU A 367 -15.16 3.84 -16.59
N SER A 368 -13.87 3.62 -16.38
CA SER A 368 -12.95 3.20 -17.44
C SER A 368 -13.32 1.84 -18.01
N LEU A 369 -13.68 0.87 -17.17
CA LEU A 369 -14.16 -0.44 -17.60
C LEU A 369 -15.47 -0.35 -18.39
N ILE A 370 -16.41 0.49 -17.95
CA ILE A 370 -17.65 0.75 -18.70
C ILE A 370 -17.33 1.31 -20.08
N ALA A 371 -16.45 2.33 -20.16
CA ALA A 371 -16.05 2.96 -21.42
C ALA A 371 -15.41 1.94 -22.39
N VAL A 372 -14.47 1.13 -21.90
CA VAL A 372 -13.83 0.07 -22.70
C VAL A 372 -14.83 -0.95 -23.21
N THR A 373 -15.73 -1.43 -22.33
CA THR A 373 -16.74 -2.44 -22.69
C THR A 373 -17.73 -1.90 -23.73
N VAL A 374 -18.18 -0.65 -23.58
CA VAL A 374 -19.09 0.00 -24.52
C VAL A 374 -18.41 0.22 -25.88
N SER A 375 -17.15 0.65 -25.88
CA SER A 375 -16.36 0.85 -27.10
C SER A 375 -16.20 -0.47 -27.86
N PHE A 376 -15.83 -1.54 -27.17
CA PHE A 376 -15.68 -2.87 -27.76
C PHE A 376 -17.01 -3.42 -28.30
N ALA A 377 -18.09 -3.32 -27.52
CA ALA A 377 -19.41 -3.71 -27.97
C ALA A 377 -19.91 -2.91 -29.19
N SER A 378 -19.61 -1.62 -29.25
CA SER A 378 -19.96 -0.76 -30.40
C SER A 378 -19.27 -1.20 -31.69
N LEU A 379 -18.01 -1.64 -31.60
CA LEU A 379 -17.27 -2.19 -32.72
C LEU A 379 -17.89 -3.50 -33.19
N LEU A 380 -18.16 -4.44 -32.28
CA LEU A 380 -18.78 -5.73 -32.63
C LEU A 380 -20.18 -5.63 -33.25
N ILE A 381 -20.97 -4.64 -32.86
CA ILE A 381 -22.33 -4.48 -33.38
C ILE A 381 -22.30 -3.82 -34.78
N ARG A 382 -21.27 -3.07 -35.12
CA ARG A 382 -21.10 -2.45 -36.44
C ARG A 382 -20.72 -3.45 -37.55
N TYR A 383 -19.99 -4.50 -37.19
CA TYR A 383 -19.66 -5.61 -38.07
C TYR A 383 -20.75 -6.69 -38.07
#